data_1d0e549af3f4ed793800f8cb4bb836f8
#
_entry.id   1d0e549af3f4ed793800f8cb4bb836f8
#
_cell.length_a   1.000
_cell.length_b   1.000
_cell.length_c   1.000
_cell.angle_alpha   90.00
_cell.angle_beta   90.00
_cell.angle_gamma   90.00
#
_symmetry.space_group_name_H-M   'P 1'
#
loop_
_entity.id
_entity.type
_entity.pdbx_description
1 polymer ?
#
loop_
_entity_poly.entity_id
_entity_poly.type
_entity_poly.pdbx_seq_one_letter_code
_entity_poly.pdbx_strand_id
1 'polypeptide(L)'
;MKSNRSRKYIIGFAVAFLLPLSFYLIAIFKGKDKLSLPKHYRLIALDTVVANQQVYQDSIFYQVPDITLTNQLGKEVHLNQDLKNKVLVIQFLFTNCNSVCPAITKNMGVLQKAFKKNDTLVQLISITVDPARDSVAALRAYAERFHVNHDRWWLL
;
A
#
# COMPACT_ATOMS: atom_id res chain seq x y z
N MET A 1 13.64 -39.35 -52.80
CA MET A 1 13.19 -39.33 -51.38
C MET A 1 14.02 -38.44 -50.46
N LYS A 2 14.44 -37.24 -50.87
CA LYS A 2 15.25 -36.32 -50.03
C LYS A 2 14.48 -35.11 -49.43
N SER A 3 13.21 -34.92 -49.82
CA SER A 3 12.42 -33.72 -49.45
C SER A 3 11.84 -33.68 -48.01
N ASN A 4 11.73 -34.84 -47.36
CA ASN A 4 10.92 -34.93 -46.13
C ASN A 4 11.77 -34.62 -44.83
N ARG A 5 13.10 -34.73 -44.90
CA ARG A 5 13.97 -34.42 -43.77
C ARG A 5 14.16 -32.91 -43.59
N SER A 6 14.38 -32.17 -44.66
CA SER A 6 14.52 -30.73 -44.66
C SER A 6 13.27 -30.01 -44.12
N ARG A 7 12.10 -30.48 -44.50
CA ARG A 7 10.80 -29.97 -44.01
C ARG A 7 10.64 -30.12 -42.48
N LYS A 8 11.07 -31.26 -41.94
CA LYS A 8 11.00 -31.49 -40.47
C LYS A 8 11.91 -30.56 -39.69
N TYR A 9 13.11 -30.27 -40.20
CA TYR A 9 14.02 -29.31 -39.56
C TYR A 9 13.52 -27.87 -39.65
N ILE A 10 12.91 -27.47 -40.76
CA ILE A 10 12.32 -26.13 -40.93
C ILE A 10 11.14 -25.94 -39.96
N ILE A 11 10.29 -26.97 -39.83
CA ILE A 11 9.16 -26.91 -38.88
C ILE A 11 9.67 -26.86 -37.43
N GLY A 12 10.66 -27.68 -37.09
CA GLY A 12 11.27 -27.65 -35.75
C GLY A 12 11.89 -26.29 -35.39
N PHE A 13 12.60 -25.67 -36.33
CA PHE A 13 13.17 -24.34 -36.17
C PHE A 13 12.08 -23.27 -36.06
N ALA A 14 11.04 -23.34 -36.88
CA ALA A 14 9.92 -22.41 -36.85
C ALA A 14 9.17 -22.47 -35.50
N VAL A 15 8.92 -23.66 -34.98
CA VAL A 15 8.26 -23.85 -33.69
C VAL A 15 9.14 -23.36 -32.55
N ALA A 16 10.45 -23.66 -32.58
CA ALA A 16 11.39 -23.24 -31.54
C ALA A 16 11.55 -21.72 -31.45
N PHE A 17 11.38 -20.99 -32.54
CA PHE A 17 11.47 -19.52 -32.56
C PHE A 17 10.11 -18.82 -32.42
N LEU A 18 9.07 -19.33 -33.07
CA LEU A 18 7.74 -18.69 -33.05
C LEU A 18 7.03 -18.84 -31.70
N LEU A 19 7.23 -19.95 -30.98
CA LEU A 19 6.64 -20.14 -29.66
C LEU A 19 7.15 -19.14 -28.62
N PRO A 20 8.46 -18.96 -28.37
CA PRO A 20 8.93 -17.97 -27.41
C PRO A 20 8.63 -16.53 -27.88
N LEU A 21 8.69 -16.27 -29.19
CA LEU A 21 8.36 -14.96 -29.74
C LEU A 21 6.87 -14.62 -29.52
N SER A 22 5.96 -15.57 -29.74
CA SER A 22 4.54 -15.35 -29.46
C SER A 22 4.26 -15.12 -27.98
N PHE A 23 4.93 -15.87 -27.10
CA PHE A 23 4.82 -15.69 -25.67
C PHE A 23 5.35 -14.32 -25.22
N TYR A 24 6.47 -13.90 -25.78
CA TYR A 24 7.04 -12.58 -25.53
C TYR A 24 6.14 -11.43 -26.00
N LEU A 25 5.55 -11.56 -27.20
CA LEU A 25 4.58 -10.59 -27.70
C LEU A 25 3.31 -10.54 -26.83
N ILE A 26 2.77 -11.69 -26.42
CA ILE A 26 1.62 -11.75 -25.52
C ILE A 26 1.94 -11.10 -24.16
N ALA A 27 3.14 -11.35 -23.62
CA ALA A 27 3.58 -10.75 -22.37
C ALA A 27 3.70 -9.22 -22.47
N ILE A 28 4.20 -8.68 -23.59
CA ILE A 28 4.27 -7.24 -23.83
C ILE A 28 2.87 -6.63 -24.02
N PHE A 29 2.00 -7.30 -24.78
CA PHE A 29 0.65 -6.78 -25.04
C PHE A 29 -0.24 -6.85 -23.79
N LYS A 30 -0.18 -7.92 -23.00
CA LYS A 30 -0.93 -8.04 -21.74
C LYS A 30 -0.26 -7.35 -20.54
N GLY A 31 1.07 -7.21 -20.55
CA GLY A 31 1.79 -6.54 -19.46
C GLY A 31 1.60 -5.02 -19.42
N LYS A 32 0.88 -4.44 -20.37
CA LYS A 32 0.50 -3.02 -20.37
C LYS A 32 -0.78 -2.70 -19.61
N ASP A 33 -1.46 -3.68 -19.07
CA ASP A 33 -2.54 -3.43 -18.14
C ASP A 33 -1.92 -2.86 -16.85
N LYS A 34 -1.80 -1.52 -16.82
CA LYS A 34 -1.49 -0.80 -15.59
C LYS A 34 -2.54 -1.22 -14.58
N LEU A 35 -2.11 -1.84 -13.50
CA LEU A 35 -2.97 -2.14 -12.35
C LEU A 35 -3.60 -0.81 -11.93
N SER A 36 -4.78 -0.54 -12.45
CA SER A 36 -5.57 0.62 -12.04
C SER A 36 -6.13 0.28 -10.67
N LEU A 37 -5.43 0.71 -9.63
CA LEU A 37 -5.97 0.64 -8.28
C LEU A 37 -7.29 1.40 -8.26
N PRO A 38 -8.36 0.83 -7.69
CA PRO A 38 -9.63 1.52 -7.57
C PRO A 38 -9.40 2.82 -6.80
N LYS A 39 -9.83 3.94 -7.37
CA LYS A 39 -9.75 5.24 -6.72
C LYS A 39 -10.80 5.29 -5.62
N HIS A 40 -10.39 5.07 -4.38
CA HIS A 40 -11.26 5.19 -3.20
C HIS A 40 -11.31 6.63 -2.67
N TYR A 41 -11.46 7.60 -3.58
CA TYR A 41 -11.67 8.99 -3.19
C TYR A 41 -13.17 9.24 -3.02
N ARG A 42 -13.57 9.70 -1.85
CA ARG A 42 -14.91 10.23 -1.67
C ARG A 42 -14.93 11.66 -2.22
N LEU A 43 -15.45 11.82 -3.41
CA LEU A 43 -15.73 13.13 -3.99
C LEU A 43 -16.86 13.78 -3.18
N ILE A 44 -16.63 14.99 -2.68
CA ILE A 44 -17.64 15.76 -1.96
C ILE A 44 -18.33 16.73 -2.89
N ALA A 45 -17.57 17.45 -3.70
CA ALA A 45 -18.06 18.45 -4.63
C ALA A 45 -17.12 18.60 -5.83
N LEU A 46 -17.66 19.20 -6.88
CA LEU A 46 -16.88 19.73 -8.00
C LEU A 46 -16.87 21.24 -7.85
N ASP A 47 -15.69 21.83 -7.79
CA ASP A 47 -15.53 23.28 -7.81
C ASP A 47 -15.15 23.74 -9.21
N THR A 48 -15.61 24.94 -9.59
CA THR A 48 -15.35 25.51 -10.90
C THR A 48 -14.27 26.57 -10.74
N VAL A 49 -13.06 26.23 -11.11
CA VAL A 49 -11.91 27.16 -11.05
C VAL A 49 -11.68 27.76 -12.42
N VAL A 50 -11.61 29.10 -12.48
CA VAL A 50 -11.25 29.83 -13.70
C VAL A 50 -9.77 30.22 -13.63
N ALA A 51 -8.95 29.56 -14.46
CA ALA A 51 -7.54 29.91 -14.61
C ALA A 51 -7.21 30.16 -16.09
N ASN A 52 -6.49 31.23 -16.38
CA ASN A 52 -6.10 31.62 -17.73
C ASN A 52 -7.27 31.70 -18.75
N GLN A 53 -8.41 32.23 -18.33
CA GLN A 53 -9.65 32.35 -19.14
C GLN A 53 -10.26 30.99 -19.56
N GLN A 54 -9.82 29.90 -18.98
CA GLN A 54 -10.42 28.58 -19.16
C GLN A 54 -11.07 28.13 -17.87
N VAL A 55 -12.23 27.49 -18.01
CA VAL A 55 -13.00 26.93 -16.88
C VAL A 55 -12.59 25.48 -16.69
N TYR A 56 -12.03 25.18 -15.53
CA TYR A 56 -11.68 23.81 -15.12
C TYR A 56 -12.60 23.37 -14.00
N GLN A 57 -13.01 22.11 -14.03
CA GLN A 57 -13.66 21.48 -12.89
C GLN A 57 -12.58 20.85 -12.01
N ASP A 58 -12.42 21.36 -10.79
CA ASP A 58 -11.56 20.78 -9.76
C ASP A 58 -12.40 19.89 -8.84
N SER A 59 -11.78 18.80 -8.39
CA SER A 59 -12.45 17.79 -7.58
C SER A 59 -12.10 17.99 -6.12
N ILE A 60 -13.10 18.33 -5.29
CA ILE A 60 -12.92 18.45 -3.85
C ILE A 60 -13.12 17.08 -3.23
N PHE A 61 -12.06 16.53 -2.64
CA PHE A 61 -12.07 15.24 -1.95
C PHE A 61 -12.32 15.40 -0.46
N TYR A 62 -12.92 14.38 0.14
CA TYR A 62 -13.08 14.32 1.59
C TYR A 62 -11.70 14.32 2.28
N GLN A 63 -11.51 15.26 3.18
CA GLN A 63 -10.35 15.30 4.05
C GLN A 63 -10.70 14.70 5.40
N VAL A 64 -9.85 13.79 5.87
CA VAL A 64 -9.99 13.26 7.23
C VAL A 64 -9.75 14.42 8.22
N PRO A 65 -10.67 14.65 9.19
CA PRO A 65 -10.48 15.70 10.19
C PRO A 65 -9.18 15.45 10.97
N ASP A 66 -8.57 16.51 11.48
CA ASP A 66 -7.42 16.37 12.35
C ASP A 66 -7.85 15.73 13.67
N ILE A 67 -7.19 14.64 14.02
CA ILE A 67 -7.46 13.86 15.24
C ILE A 67 -6.17 13.81 16.04
N THR A 68 -6.26 14.15 17.30
CA THR A 68 -5.14 13.99 18.25
C THR A 68 -5.28 12.65 18.96
N LEU A 69 -4.25 11.83 18.85
CA LEU A 69 -4.16 10.51 19.48
C LEU A 69 -2.87 10.40 20.26
N THR A 70 -2.82 9.46 21.22
CA THR A 70 -1.62 9.20 22.01
C THR A 70 -0.96 7.91 21.54
N ASN A 71 0.33 7.96 21.23
CA ASN A 71 1.05 6.78 20.75
C ASN A 71 1.52 5.86 21.90
N GLN A 72 2.05 4.69 21.54
CA GLN A 72 2.57 3.68 22.46
C GLN A 72 3.73 4.17 23.35
N LEU A 73 4.31 5.33 23.07
CA LEU A 73 5.34 5.98 23.90
C LEU A 73 4.75 7.06 24.81
N GLY A 74 3.44 7.30 24.76
CA GLY A 74 2.76 8.34 25.53
C GLY A 74 2.87 9.75 24.91
N LYS A 75 3.33 9.85 23.65
CA LYS A 75 3.41 11.12 22.92
C LYS A 75 2.10 11.39 22.18
N GLU A 76 1.64 12.62 22.24
CA GLU A 76 0.53 13.09 21.41
C GLU A 76 0.94 13.18 19.93
N VAL A 77 0.05 12.77 19.05
CA VAL A 77 0.20 12.76 17.60
C VAL A 77 -1.01 13.43 16.97
N HIS A 78 -0.77 14.46 16.17
CA HIS A 78 -1.77 15.14 15.35
C HIS A 78 -1.72 14.56 13.94
N LEU A 79 -2.74 13.81 13.54
CA LEU A 79 -2.69 13.01 12.30
C LEU A 79 -2.39 13.86 11.05
N ASN A 80 -3.02 15.02 10.92
CA ASN A 80 -2.85 15.86 9.73
C ASN A 80 -1.59 16.73 9.77
N GLN A 81 -1.07 17.04 10.95
CA GLN A 81 0.12 17.89 11.10
C GLN A 81 1.40 17.07 11.06
N ASP A 82 1.48 16.01 11.90
CA ASP A 82 2.70 15.20 12.05
C ASP A 82 2.92 14.25 10.86
N LEU A 83 1.83 13.94 10.12
CA LEU A 83 1.85 12.98 9.02
C LEU A 83 1.66 13.66 7.64
N LYS A 84 1.75 14.98 7.60
CA LYS A 84 1.65 15.74 6.35
C LYS A 84 2.70 15.25 5.35
N ASN A 85 2.28 15.11 4.10
CA ASN A 85 3.12 14.66 2.98
C ASN A 85 3.69 13.23 3.13
N LYS A 86 3.07 12.39 3.96
CA LYS A 86 3.42 10.98 4.09
C LYS A 86 2.35 10.08 3.49
N VAL A 87 2.79 8.94 2.99
CA VAL A 87 1.91 7.84 2.64
C VAL A 87 1.64 7.03 3.91
N LEU A 88 0.37 6.94 4.29
CA LEU A 88 -0.03 6.26 5.51
C LEU A 88 -0.52 4.86 5.19
N VAL A 89 0.03 3.86 5.87
CA VAL A 89 -0.51 2.51 5.88
C VAL A 89 -1.16 2.28 7.23
N ILE A 90 -2.49 2.24 7.24
CA ILE A 90 -3.28 2.19 8.47
C ILE A 90 -3.89 0.81 8.63
N GLN A 91 -3.77 0.23 9.83
CA GLN A 91 -4.57 -0.91 10.28
C GLN A 91 -5.33 -0.56 11.55
N PHE A 92 -6.46 -1.24 11.75
CA PHE A 92 -7.16 -1.22 13.03
C PHE A 92 -6.84 -2.48 13.82
N LEU A 93 -6.69 -2.35 15.15
CA LEU A 93 -6.41 -3.47 16.04
C LEU A 93 -7.07 -3.27 17.41
N PHE A 94 -7.03 -4.29 18.22
CA PHE A 94 -7.13 -4.22 19.68
C PHE A 94 -6.17 -5.25 20.29
N THR A 95 -5.53 -4.91 21.41
CA THR A 95 -4.40 -5.68 21.93
C THR A 95 -4.76 -7.09 22.38
N ASN A 96 -6.03 -7.28 22.79
CA ASN A 96 -6.55 -8.58 23.26
C ASN A 96 -7.15 -9.45 22.14
N CYS A 97 -6.91 -9.11 20.87
CA CYS A 97 -7.35 -9.91 19.72
C CYS A 97 -6.47 -11.15 19.55
N ASN A 98 -7.07 -12.33 19.60
CA ASN A 98 -6.34 -13.60 19.46
C ASN A 98 -6.49 -14.25 18.07
N SER A 99 -7.18 -13.61 17.15
CA SER A 99 -7.48 -14.17 15.82
C SER A 99 -6.79 -13.44 14.67
N VAL A 100 -7.46 -12.46 14.09
CA VAL A 100 -7.02 -11.79 12.85
C VAL A 100 -5.94 -10.72 13.09
N CYS A 101 -6.00 -9.98 14.20
CA CYS A 101 -5.07 -8.88 14.45
C CYS A 101 -3.59 -9.31 14.47
N PRO A 102 -3.21 -10.43 15.12
CA PRO A 102 -1.82 -10.88 15.08
C PRO A 102 -1.31 -11.19 13.66
N ALA A 103 -2.19 -11.72 12.79
CA ALA A 103 -1.82 -12.01 11.40
C ALA A 103 -1.59 -10.72 10.60
N ILE A 104 -2.50 -9.74 10.73
CA ILE A 104 -2.36 -8.44 10.06
C ILE A 104 -1.12 -7.70 10.60
N THR A 105 -0.90 -7.72 11.92
CA THR A 105 0.28 -7.08 12.54
C THR A 105 1.60 -7.72 12.08
N LYS A 106 1.64 -9.04 11.89
CA LYS A 106 2.81 -9.69 11.27
C LYS A 106 3.06 -9.19 9.84
N ASN A 107 2.01 -9.01 9.04
CA ASN A 107 2.13 -8.46 7.69
C ASN A 107 2.63 -7.00 7.71
N MET A 108 2.17 -6.19 8.66
CA MET A 108 2.71 -4.85 8.90
C MET A 108 4.20 -4.90 9.25
N GLY A 109 4.63 -5.88 10.05
CA GLY A 109 6.04 -6.12 10.35
C GLY A 109 6.88 -6.49 9.12
N VAL A 110 6.31 -7.22 8.15
CA VAL A 110 6.95 -7.47 6.84
C VAL A 110 7.08 -6.18 6.05
N LEU A 111 6.02 -5.37 6.00
CA LEU A 111 6.04 -4.06 5.36
C LEU A 111 7.08 -3.13 6.00
N GLN A 112 7.16 -3.08 7.33
CA GLN A 112 8.17 -2.31 8.04
C GLN A 112 9.60 -2.62 7.58
N LYS A 113 9.89 -3.89 7.29
CA LYS A 113 11.22 -4.35 6.82
C LYS A 113 11.44 -4.08 5.33
N ALA A 114 10.37 -3.98 4.54
CA ALA A 114 10.45 -3.77 3.09
C ALA A 114 10.93 -2.34 2.73
N PHE A 115 10.64 -1.36 3.58
CA PHE A 115 11.07 0.01 3.36
C PHE A 115 12.50 0.25 3.87
N LYS A 116 13.30 1.00 3.10
CA LYS A 116 14.67 1.36 3.51
C LYS A 116 14.64 2.19 4.79
N LYS A 117 15.68 2.03 5.63
CA LYS A 117 15.77 2.73 6.93
C LYS A 117 15.64 4.26 6.82
N ASN A 118 16.04 4.84 5.71
CA ASN A 118 16.01 6.29 5.47
C ASN A 118 14.76 6.76 4.70
N ASP A 119 13.80 5.87 4.41
CA ASP A 119 12.57 6.25 3.74
C ASP A 119 11.61 6.88 4.76
N THR A 120 11.48 8.18 4.70
CA THR A 120 10.60 8.97 5.58
C THR A 120 9.21 9.21 4.97
N LEU A 121 9.00 8.78 3.73
CA LEU A 121 7.76 9.01 3.00
C LEU A 121 6.61 8.13 3.51
N VAL A 122 6.93 6.90 3.94
CA VAL A 122 5.91 5.93 4.39
C VAL A 122 5.88 5.86 5.90
N GLN A 123 4.69 6.02 6.48
CA GLN A 123 4.42 5.86 7.91
C GLN A 123 3.41 4.74 8.13
N LEU A 124 3.75 3.79 8.98
CA LEU A 124 2.85 2.72 9.41
C LEU A 124 2.10 3.16 10.67
N ILE A 125 0.80 2.91 10.70
CA ILE A 125 -0.06 3.30 11.81
C ILE A 125 -1.00 2.14 12.15
N SER A 126 -1.11 1.86 13.44
CA SER A 126 -2.09 0.94 13.98
C SER A 126 -2.97 1.70 14.96
N ILE A 127 -4.26 1.78 14.68
CA ILE A 127 -5.22 2.49 15.53
C ILE A 127 -6.02 1.47 16.32
N THR A 128 -6.05 1.62 17.66
CA THR A 128 -6.90 0.76 18.47
C THR A 128 -8.38 1.12 18.30
N VAL A 129 -9.21 0.09 18.27
CA VAL A 129 -10.67 0.22 18.30
C VAL A 129 -11.27 -0.03 19.69
N ASP A 130 -10.40 -0.29 20.69
CA ASP A 130 -10.80 -0.52 22.08
C ASP A 130 -9.96 0.36 23.05
N PRO A 131 -10.04 1.70 22.95
CA PRO A 131 -9.19 2.60 23.73
C PRO A 131 -9.43 2.51 25.25
N ALA A 132 -10.57 1.96 25.66
CA ALA A 132 -10.86 1.76 27.08
C ALA A 132 -9.97 0.69 27.74
N ARG A 133 -9.51 -0.30 26.96
CA ARG A 133 -8.63 -1.38 27.45
C ARG A 133 -7.19 -1.22 26.99
N ASP A 134 -6.99 -0.65 25.83
CA ASP A 134 -5.68 -0.51 25.19
C ASP A 134 -4.97 0.75 25.67
N SER A 135 -4.57 0.75 26.94
CA SER A 135 -3.75 1.83 27.51
C SER A 135 -2.40 1.95 26.77
N VAL A 136 -1.69 3.08 26.97
CA VAL A 136 -0.33 3.28 26.44
C VAL A 136 0.60 2.13 26.81
N ALA A 137 0.48 1.59 28.02
CA ALA A 137 1.28 0.44 28.47
C ALA A 137 0.91 -0.84 27.69
N ALA A 138 -0.38 -1.08 27.44
CA ALA A 138 -0.84 -2.22 26.65
C ALA A 138 -0.39 -2.13 25.19
N LEU A 139 -0.51 -0.95 24.58
CA LEU A 139 -0.02 -0.69 23.22
C LEU A 139 1.50 -0.86 23.13
N ARG A 140 2.25 -0.44 24.14
CA ARG A 140 3.71 -0.62 24.21
C ARG A 140 4.08 -2.09 24.28
N ALA A 141 3.46 -2.86 25.18
CA ALA A 141 3.70 -4.29 25.30
C ALA A 141 3.37 -5.05 24.00
N TYR A 142 2.29 -4.64 23.34
CA TYR A 142 1.93 -5.18 22.03
C TYR A 142 2.97 -4.83 20.96
N ALA A 143 3.46 -3.60 20.92
CA ALA A 143 4.49 -3.16 19.99
C ALA A 143 5.81 -3.95 20.19
N GLU A 144 6.23 -4.18 21.43
CA GLU A 144 7.42 -4.98 21.76
C GLU A 144 7.28 -6.42 21.30
N ARG A 145 6.12 -7.05 21.55
CA ARG A 145 5.81 -8.42 21.12
C ARG A 145 5.93 -8.62 19.61
N PHE A 146 5.62 -7.60 18.81
CA PHE A 146 5.69 -7.64 17.35
C PHE A 146 6.91 -6.95 16.76
N HIS A 147 7.89 -6.56 17.59
CA HIS A 147 9.14 -5.91 17.17
C HIS A 147 8.91 -4.65 16.33
N VAL A 148 7.99 -3.82 16.79
CA VAL A 148 7.64 -2.54 16.14
C VAL A 148 8.80 -1.56 16.26
N ASN A 149 9.21 -0.97 15.15
CA ASN A 149 10.14 0.15 15.15
C ASN A 149 9.34 1.45 15.39
N HIS A 150 9.54 2.05 16.56
CA HIS A 150 8.78 3.22 17.01
C HIS A 150 8.96 4.47 16.14
N ASP A 151 10.05 4.57 15.36
CA ASP A 151 10.27 5.69 14.46
C ASP A 151 9.40 5.61 13.21
N ARG A 152 8.96 4.41 12.84
CA ARG A 152 8.26 4.13 11.58
C ARG A 152 6.85 3.62 11.72
N TRP A 153 6.53 3.11 12.89
CA TRP A 153 5.26 2.48 13.12
C TRP A 153 4.71 2.89 14.48
N TRP A 154 3.63 3.62 14.44
CA TRP A 154 2.94 4.10 15.63
C TRP A 154 1.68 3.29 15.89
N LEU A 155 1.49 2.94 17.15
CA LEU A 155 0.26 2.38 17.68
C LEU A 155 -0.45 3.51 18.46
N LEU A 156 -1.66 3.85 18.05
CA LEU A 156 -2.41 5.01 18.52
C LEU A 156 -3.74 4.58 19.16
#